data_9a98820498db2d47aee8ddb832c3aaae
#
_entry.id   9a98820498db2d47aee8ddb832c3aaae
#
_cell.length_a   1.000
_cell.length_b   1.000
_cell.length_c   1.000
_cell.angle_alpha   90.00
_cell.angle_beta   90.00
_cell.angle_gamma   90.00
#
_symmetry.space_group_name_H-M   'P 1'
#
loop_
_entity.id
_entity.type
_entity.pdbx_description
1 polymer ?
#
loop_
_entity_poly.entity_id
_entity_poly.type
_entity_poly.pdbx_seq_one_letter_code
_entity_poly.pdbx_strand_id
1 'polypeptide(L)'
;MPTTEPKRVPDPGAARFPVVDPATGEAFDEAPDQQPDELDAVIDRAQRAWSGWRADPAARTTALRAAADAVAAAGEDLARSLTREQGKPLAESYAEVARTVARLRYFADLAPRNRPIDDGRPVRSEIRWRSLGPVAAIVPWNFPLQLAAAKFAPALAAGNTVVLKPSPFTPLATRMLGSVLAAVLPEDVLTVVTGREPLGARLVSHPGIRHVTFTGSVSTGRAVARAAAASLARVTLELGGNDAAVLLDDVDVERIADRLFWAAFRNCGQVCMAVKRLYVPVRLHADIVEALAQRAKTVAVGPGLDPATELGPLNNAPQLARVEELTRRALADGARAAAGGHRQDGPGYFFAPTVLVGVPPDSPVVTGEQFGPVLPVLPYRSLDEALEAANGTGFGLGGSVWGTDLDRAEAVADQLDCGTAWVNHHAELSLAQPFAGVKDSGVGVAGGPWGLYGNLRPFVVHRPPEA
;
A
#
# COMPACT_ATOMS: atom_id res chain seq x y z
N MET A 1 31.15 30.55 11.36
CA MET A 1 30.25 30.49 10.19
C MET A 1 30.45 29.12 9.55
N PRO A 2 29.46 28.22 9.53
CA PRO A 2 29.58 26.97 8.81
C PRO A 2 29.39 27.27 7.30
N THR A 3 30.34 26.87 6.53
CA THR A 3 30.31 26.90 5.06
C THR A 3 29.25 25.88 4.58
N THR A 4 28.14 26.38 4.08
CA THR A 4 27.15 25.57 3.37
C THR A 4 27.77 25.13 2.05
N GLU A 5 28.18 23.86 1.96
CA GLU A 5 28.46 23.26 0.65
C GLU A 5 27.19 23.31 -0.23
N PRO A 6 27.35 23.60 -1.52
CA PRO A 6 26.21 23.74 -2.42
C PRO A 6 25.48 22.40 -2.57
N LYS A 7 24.14 22.40 -2.40
CA LYS A 7 23.26 21.31 -2.78
C LYS A 7 23.67 20.83 -4.17
N ARG A 8 23.95 19.52 -4.31
CA ARG A 8 24.29 18.90 -5.59
C ARG A 8 23.24 19.28 -6.62
N VAL A 9 23.63 20.13 -7.58
CA VAL A 9 22.85 20.39 -8.79
C VAL A 9 22.79 19.06 -9.55
N PRO A 10 21.62 18.60 -10.02
CA PRO A 10 21.53 17.41 -10.84
C PRO A 10 22.46 17.55 -12.05
N ASP A 11 23.21 16.47 -12.34
CA ASP A 11 24.01 16.42 -13.55
C ASP A 11 23.10 16.62 -14.77
N PRO A 12 23.32 17.65 -15.59
CA PRO A 12 22.47 17.91 -16.76
C PRO A 12 22.54 16.83 -17.84
N GLY A 13 23.46 15.85 -17.73
CA GLY A 13 23.59 14.70 -18.60
C GLY A 13 22.93 13.41 -18.10
N ALA A 14 22.36 13.39 -16.89
CA ALA A 14 21.73 12.18 -16.34
C ALA A 14 20.45 11.78 -17.11
N ALA A 15 20.31 10.49 -17.43
CA ALA A 15 19.11 9.95 -18.07
C ALA A 15 17.84 10.28 -17.26
N ARG A 16 16.77 10.62 -17.96
CA ARG A 16 15.46 10.96 -17.36
C ARG A 16 14.35 10.19 -18.06
N PHE A 17 13.22 10.03 -17.39
CA PHE A 17 12.02 9.44 -17.97
C PHE A 17 10.80 10.33 -17.70
N PRO A 18 9.84 10.38 -18.65
CA PRO A 18 8.66 11.21 -18.52
C PRO A 18 7.73 10.71 -17.42
N VAL A 19 7.08 11.65 -16.71
CA VAL A 19 5.99 11.42 -15.78
C VAL A 19 4.71 11.94 -16.41
N VAL A 20 3.71 11.06 -16.52
CA VAL A 20 2.46 11.33 -17.23
C VAL A 20 1.37 11.76 -16.25
N ASP A 21 0.63 12.80 -16.61
CA ASP A 21 -0.62 13.15 -15.94
C ASP A 21 -1.73 12.21 -16.43
N PRO A 22 -2.29 11.33 -15.58
CA PRO A 22 -3.30 10.36 -16.01
C PRO A 22 -4.63 11.00 -16.43
N ALA A 23 -4.88 12.26 -16.04
CA ALA A 23 -6.08 12.98 -16.46
C ALA A 23 -6.01 13.47 -17.92
N THR A 24 -4.80 13.65 -18.46
CA THR A 24 -4.59 14.05 -19.86
C THR A 24 -3.99 12.96 -20.72
N GLY A 25 -3.23 12.03 -20.12
CA GLY A 25 -2.41 11.04 -20.81
C GLY A 25 -1.10 11.62 -21.37
N GLU A 26 -0.77 12.87 -21.04
CA GLU A 26 0.42 13.60 -21.52
C GLU A 26 1.51 13.68 -20.47
N ALA A 27 2.76 13.66 -20.88
CA ALA A 27 3.89 13.93 -19.99
C ALA A 27 3.86 15.39 -19.54
N PHE A 28 4.01 15.62 -18.25
CA PHE A 28 3.99 16.96 -17.66
C PHE A 28 5.28 17.32 -16.92
N ASP A 29 6.10 16.32 -16.62
CA ASP A 29 7.38 16.47 -15.91
C ASP A 29 8.26 15.24 -16.20
N GLU A 30 9.47 15.22 -15.64
CA GLU A 30 10.42 14.13 -15.76
C GLU A 30 11.08 13.79 -14.44
N ALA A 31 11.42 12.52 -14.26
CA ALA A 31 12.21 12.04 -13.14
C ALA A 31 13.58 11.48 -13.60
N PRO A 32 14.63 11.53 -12.77
CA PRO A 32 15.89 10.88 -13.05
C PRO A 32 15.72 9.36 -13.23
N ASP A 33 16.42 8.82 -14.24
CA ASP A 33 16.48 7.37 -14.53
C ASP A 33 17.84 6.85 -14.07
N GLN A 34 17.99 6.73 -12.75
CA GLN A 34 19.24 6.26 -12.13
C GLN A 34 19.58 4.85 -12.59
N GLN A 35 20.86 4.63 -12.84
CA GLN A 35 21.33 3.36 -13.34
C GLN A 35 21.69 2.39 -12.20
N PRO A 36 21.67 1.07 -12.44
CA PRO A 36 21.93 0.05 -11.44
C PRO A 36 23.30 0.15 -10.74
N ASP A 37 24.32 0.62 -11.42
CA ASP A 37 25.68 0.80 -10.90
C ASP A 37 25.81 1.97 -9.91
N GLU A 38 24.92 2.95 -9.96
CA GLU A 38 24.86 4.03 -8.98
C GLU A 38 24.43 3.55 -7.58
N LEU A 39 23.74 2.39 -7.49
CA LEU A 39 23.24 1.86 -6.22
C LEU A 39 24.35 1.44 -5.25
N ASP A 40 25.48 0.98 -5.73
CA ASP A 40 26.59 0.55 -4.87
C ASP A 40 27.05 1.71 -3.96
N ALA A 41 27.24 2.89 -4.54
CA ALA A 41 27.61 4.08 -3.78
C ALA A 41 26.49 4.57 -2.82
N VAL A 42 25.24 4.44 -3.22
CA VAL A 42 24.08 4.80 -2.36
C VAL A 42 24.02 3.88 -1.14
N ILE A 43 24.12 2.57 -1.35
CA ILE A 43 24.03 1.59 -0.28
C ILE A 43 25.23 1.66 0.66
N ASP A 44 26.42 1.93 0.13
CA ASP A 44 27.62 2.15 0.94
C ASP A 44 27.49 3.38 1.86
N ARG A 45 26.90 4.48 1.37
CA ARG A 45 26.59 5.65 2.21
C ARG A 45 25.58 5.30 3.29
N ALA A 46 24.48 4.63 2.92
CA ALA A 46 23.48 4.16 3.89
C ALA A 46 24.08 3.22 4.95
N GLN A 47 25.03 2.34 4.57
CA GLN A 47 25.75 1.46 5.51
C GLN A 47 26.64 2.26 6.47
N ARG A 48 27.31 3.32 6.02
CA ARG A 48 28.10 4.20 6.90
C ARG A 48 27.19 4.98 7.87
N ALA A 49 26.11 5.58 7.36
CA ALA A 49 25.15 6.33 8.17
C ALA A 49 24.48 5.46 9.26
N TRP A 50 24.25 4.17 8.96
CA TRP A 50 23.63 3.24 9.89
C TRP A 50 24.32 3.15 11.25
N SER A 51 25.63 3.21 11.33
CA SER A 51 26.36 3.08 12.59
C SER A 51 26.06 4.21 13.57
N GLY A 52 25.96 5.45 13.11
CA GLY A 52 25.57 6.60 13.91
C GLY A 52 24.05 6.58 14.23
N TRP A 53 23.22 6.31 13.23
CA TRP A 53 21.76 6.30 13.37
C TRP A 53 21.25 5.28 14.40
N ARG A 54 21.80 4.07 14.42
CA ARG A 54 21.40 3.02 15.39
C ARG A 54 21.82 3.31 16.83
N ALA A 55 22.82 4.16 17.04
CA ALA A 55 23.45 4.34 18.36
C ALA A 55 22.60 5.16 19.32
N ASP A 56 21.78 6.11 18.81
CA ASP A 56 21.01 7.05 19.65
C ASP A 56 19.49 6.96 19.41
N PRO A 57 18.76 6.21 20.26
CA PRO A 57 17.29 6.13 20.16
C PRO A 57 16.57 7.46 20.39
N ALA A 58 17.10 8.34 21.25
CA ALA A 58 16.46 9.61 21.56
C ALA A 58 16.58 10.59 20.40
N ALA A 59 17.75 10.65 19.74
CA ALA A 59 17.95 11.42 18.52
C ALA A 59 17.02 10.93 17.39
N ARG A 60 16.80 9.61 17.27
CA ARG A 60 15.83 9.05 16.29
C ARG A 60 14.40 9.54 16.53
N THR A 61 13.92 9.47 17.78
CA THR A 61 12.60 9.97 18.15
C THR A 61 12.44 11.44 17.78
N THR A 62 13.43 12.28 18.13
CA THR A 62 13.42 13.71 17.82
C THR A 62 13.40 13.96 16.31
N ALA A 63 14.23 13.25 15.55
CA ALA A 63 14.30 13.39 14.09
C ALA A 63 13.02 12.93 13.39
N LEU A 64 12.38 11.85 13.84
CA LEU A 64 11.11 11.38 13.26
C LEU A 64 9.95 12.33 13.57
N ARG A 65 9.92 12.98 14.74
CA ARG A 65 8.94 14.04 15.04
C ARG A 65 9.15 15.26 14.15
N ALA A 66 10.41 15.71 14.01
CA ALA A 66 10.76 16.80 13.10
C ALA A 66 10.40 16.45 11.63
N ALA A 67 10.60 15.19 11.23
CA ALA A 67 10.19 14.69 9.92
C ALA A 67 8.67 14.78 9.72
N ALA A 68 7.88 14.42 10.73
CA ALA A 68 6.41 14.55 10.67
C ALA A 68 5.97 16.00 10.52
N ASP A 69 6.60 16.93 11.26
CA ASP A 69 6.27 18.36 11.21
C ASP A 69 6.69 18.98 9.86
N ALA A 70 7.85 18.60 9.31
CA ALA A 70 8.30 19.02 7.99
C ALA A 70 7.36 18.54 6.86
N VAL A 71 6.89 17.29 6.93
CA VAL A 71 5.92 16.74 5.97
C VAL A 71 4.57 17.46 6.10
N ALA A 72 4.12 17.77 7.32
CA ALA A 72 2.90 18.52 7.52
C ALA A 72 2.99 19.95 6.92
N ALA A 73 4.13 20.60 7.09
CA ALA A 73 4.38 21.95 6.53
C ALA A 73 4.42 21.96 4.99
N ALA A 74 4.89 20.87 4.36
CA ALA A 74 4.91 20.71 2.89
C ALA A 74 3.62 20.09 2.33
N GLY A 75 2.58 19.99 3.13
CA GLY A 75 1.38 19.20 2.83
C GLY A 75 0.65 19.59 1.55
N GLU A 76 0.52 20.90 1.26
CA GLU A 76 -0.13 21.41 0.03
C GLU A 76 0.63 20.97 -1.23
N ASP A 77 1.94 21.20 -1.26
CA ASP A 77 2.77 20.92 -2.44
C ASP A 77 2.84 19.40 -2.69
N LEU A 78 2.97 18.60 -1.62
CA LEU A 78 2.94 17.15 -1.70
C LEU A 78 1.61 16.63 -2.24
N ALA A 79 0.48 17.15 -1.74
CA ALA A 79 -0.84 16.71 -2.18
C ALA A 79 -1.12 17.07 -3.65
N ARG A 80 -0.76 18.28 -4.08
CA ARG A 80 -0.93 18.68 -5.49
C ARG A 80 -0.03 17.89 -6.44
N SER A 81 1.23 17.70 -6.08
CA SER A 81 2.15 16.86 -6.87
C SER A 81 1.61 15.45 -6.98
N LEU A 82 1.14 14.87 -5.86
CA LEU A 82 0.56 13.53 -5.82
C LEU A 82 -0.69 13.41 -6.71
N THR A 83 -1.64 14.36 -6.60
CA THR A 83 -2.84 14.37 -7.44
C THR A 83 -2.49 14.39 -8.92
N ARG A 84 -1.51 15.20 -9.31
CA ARG A 84 -1.14 15.36 -10.70
C ARG A 84 -0.50 14.11 -11.30
N GLU A 85 0.40 13.44 -10.57
CA GLU A 85 1.07 12.22 -11.10
C GLU A 85 0.26 10.94 -10.90
N GLN A 86 -0.61 10.87 -9.87
CA GLN A 86 -1.38 9.67 -9.56
C GLN A 86 -2.81 9.71 -10.12
N GLY A 87 -3.43 10.90 -10.18
CA GLY A 87 -4.76 11.12 -10.73
C GLY A 87 -5.88 11.19 -9.69
N LYS A 88 -5.69 10.76 -8.45
CA LYS A 88 -6.73 10.78 -7.42
C LYS A 88 -7.20 12.21 -7.09
N PRO A 89 -8.44 12.37 -6.60
CA PRO A 89 -8.94 13.65 -6.13
C PRO A 89 -8.01 14.29 -5.08
N LEU A 90 -7.88 15.62 -5.12
CA LEU A 90 -6.99 16.37 -4.24
C LEU A 90 -7.31 16.11 -2.74
N ALA A 91 -8.58 15.93 -2.39
CA ALA A 91 -9.00 15.57 -1.04
C ALA A 91 -8.42 14.23 -0.56
N GLU A 92 -8.33 13.23 -1.45
CA GLU A 92 -7.68 11.96 -1.14
C GLU A 92 -6.17 12.10 -0.98
N SER A 93 -5.54 12.99 -1.74
CA SER A 93 -4.10 13.28 -1.62
C SER A 93 -3.78 13.99 -0.30
N TYR A 94 -4.59 14.93 0.15
CA TYR A 94 -4.47 15.51 1.50
C TYR A 94 -4.62 14.44 2.60
N ALA A 95 -5.58 13.56 2.47
CA ALA A 95 -5.77 12.46 3.42
C ALA A 95 -4.55 11.51 3.44
N GLU A 96 -3.91 11.28 2.29
CA GLU A 96 -2.69 10.46 2.19
C GLU A 96 -1.50 11.15 2.88
N VAL A 97 -1.31 12.45 2.69
CA VAL A 97 -0.28 13.24 3.39
C VAL A 97 -0.53 13.21 4.91
N ALA A 98 -1.77 13.43 5.34
CA ALA A 98 -2.12 13.39 6.77
C ALA A 98 -1.81 12.01 7.41
N ARG A 99 -2.08 10.92 6.69
CA ARG A 99 -1.74 9.55 7.14
C ARG A 99 -0.22 9.33 7.17
N THR A 100 0.53 9.93 6.26
CA THR A 100 2.00 9.91 6.26
C THR A 100 2.55 10.57 7.51
N VAL A 101 2.05 11.75 7.87
CA VAL A 101 2.40 12.48 9.10
C VAL A 101 2.04 11.68 10.35
N ALA A 102 0.81 11.17 10.42
CA ALA A 102 0.34 10.38 11.56
C ALA A 102 1.21 9.13 11.78
N ARG A 103 1.65 8.47 10.70
CA ARG A 103 2.51 7.29 10.78
C ARG A 103 3.91 7.62 11.27
N LEU A 104 4.50 8.72 10.82
CA LEU A 104 5.79 9.21 11.34
C LEU A 104 5.72 9.47 12.86
N ARG A 105 4.66 10.15 13.32
CA ARG A 105 4.44 10.43 14.75
C ARG A 105 4.26 9.12 15.54
N TYR A 106 3.45 8.20 15.04
CA TYR A 106 3.22 6.92 15.69
C TYR A 106 4.52 6.13 15.91
N PHE A 107 5.34 6.00 14.88
CA PHE A 107 6.60 5.26 15.01
C PHE A 107 7.70 6.04 15.74
N ALA A 108 7.64 7.38 15.79
CA ALA A 108 8.52 8.18 16.63
C ALA A 108 8.36 7.83 18.13
N ASP A 109 7.13 7.49 18.55
CA ASP A 109 6.79 7.20 19.93
C ASP A 109 6.88 5.69 20.28
N LEU A 110 7.12 4.84 19.26
CA LEU A 110 7.18 3.40 19.44
C LEU A 110 8.63 2.93 19.60
N ALA A 111 8.92 2.29 20.72
CA ALA A 111 10.24 1.72 21.03
C ALA A 111 10.16 0.21 21.31
N PRO A 112 11.16 -0.57 20.87
CA PRO A 112 11.23 -1.98 21.23
C PRO A 112 11.48 -2.15 22.74
N ARG A 113 10.78 -3.13 23.33
CA ARG A 113 10.93 -3.45 24.76
C ARG A 113 11.85 -4.64 24.93
N ASN A 114 12.91 -4.45 25.74
CA ASN A 114 13.71 -5.56 26.22
C ASN A 114 12.87 -6.45 27.14
N ARG A 115 13.13 -7.75 27.11
CA ARG A 115 12.37 -8.74 27.87
C ARG A 115 13.30 -9.66 28.64
N PRO A 116 13.25 -9.68 29.97
CA PRO A 116 13.93 -10.71 30.76
C PRO A 116 13.31 -12.08 30.46
N ILE A 117 14.14 -13.11 30.48
CA ILE A 117 13.72 -14.51 30.41
C ILE A 117 13.80 -15.03 31.83
N ASP A 118 12.65 -15.38 32.38
CA ASP A 118 12.52 -16.08 33.65
C ASP A 118 12.07 -17.52 33.38
N ASP A 119 13.01 -18.45 33.46
CA ASP A 119 12.81 -19.89 33.25
C ASP A 119 13.23 -20.72 34.47
N GLY A 120 13.34 -20.08 35.62
CA GLY A 120 13.73 -20.69 36.90
C GLY A 120 15.21 -21.05 37.02
N ARG A 121 16.03 -20.73 35.99
CA ARG A 121 17.49 -20.95 36.06
C ARG A 121 18.20 -19.81 36.79
N PRO A 122 19.33 -20.06 37.47
CA PRO A 122 20.09 -19.02 38.15
C PRO A 122 20.73 -18.02 37.21
N VAL A 123 20.87 -18.33 35.92
CA VAL A 123 21.42 -17.42 34.90
C VAL A 123 20.36 -16.41 34.50
N ARG A 124 20.68 -15.13 34.59
CA ARG A 124 19.83 -14.04 34.12
C ARG A 124 19.99 -13.84 32.62
N SER A 125 18.95 -14.02 31.87
CA SER A 125 18.91 -13.84 30.41
C SER A 125 17.98 -12.72 30.04
N GLU A 126 18.35 -11.92 29.04
CA GLU A 126 17.53 -10.82 28.53
C GLU A 126 17.51 -10.81 27.01
N ILE A 127 16.32 -10.74 26.42
CA ILE A 127 16.13 -10.48 24.99
C ILE A 127 16.22 -8.97 24.78
N ARG A 128 17.14 -8.58 23.92
CA ARG A 128 17.31 -7.21 23.40
C ARG A 128 17.06 -7.17 21.91
N TRP A 129 16.83 -5.98 21.38
CA TRP A 129 16.54 -5.80 19.96
C TRP A 129 17.63 -4.98 19.28
N ARG A 130 17.99 -5.37 18.07
CA ARG A 130 19.00 -4.70 17.24
C ARG A 130 18.48 -4.47 15.84
N SER A 131 18.81 -3.32 15.27
CA SER A 131 18.53 -3.02 13.85
C SER A 131 19.25 -3.99 12.91
N LEU A 132 18.73 -4.13 11.70
CA LEU A 132 19.22 -5.06 10.68
C LEU A 132 20.36 -4.46 9.85
N GLY A 133 20.26 -3.20 9.47
CA GLY A 133 21.15 -2.50 8.54
C GLY A 133 20.36 -1.72 7.48
N PRO A 134 20.93 -1.51 6.27
CA PRO A 134 20.22 -0.88 5.18
C PRO A 134 19.00 -1.70 4.74
N VAL A 135 17.87 -1.01 4.55
CA VAL A 135 16.59 -1.56 4.12
C VAL A 135 16.25 -1.05 2.72
N ALA A 136 15.91 -1.94 1.81
CA ALA A 136 15.31 -1.58 0.53
C ALA A 136 13.79 -1.46 0.70
N ALA A 137 13.25 -0.27 0.48
CA ALA A 137 11.82 0.01 0.52
C ALA A 137 11.32 0.30 -0.90
N ILE A 138 10.42 -0.53 -1.42
CA ILE A 138 9.87 -0.38 -2.78
C ILE A 138 8.37 -0.24 -2.68
N VAL A 139 7.83 0.82 -3.31
CA VAL A 139 6.42 1.18 -3.19
C VAL A 139 5.74 1.31 -4.55
N PRO A 140 4.45 0.96 -4.64
CA PRO A 140 3.65 1.08 -5.84
C PRO A 140 3.15 2.53 -6.04
N TRP A 141 2.39 2.72 -7.11
CA TRP A 141 1.91 4.00 -7.57
C TRP A 141 0.55 4.44 -6.98
N ASN A 142 -0.19 3.55 -6.32
CA ASN A 142 -1.57 3.87 -5.90
C ASN A 142 -1.67 4.75 -4.64
N PHE A 143 -0.75 4.58 -3.69
CA PHE A 143 -0.62 5.41 -2.48
C PHE A 143 0.86 5.63 -2.14
N PRO A 144 1.60 6.34 -3.00
CA PRO A 144 3.06 6.38 -2.94
C PRO A 144 3.60 6.97 -1.64
N LEU A 145 2.97 8.01 -1.07
CA LEU A 145 3.46 8.66 0.15
C LEU A 145 3.17 7.84 1.40
N GLN A 146 1.91 7.42 1.59
CA GLN A 146 1.55 6.66 2.79
C GLN A 146 2.18 5.27 2.82
N LEU A 147 2.36 4.61 1.66
CA LEU A 147 3.04 3.32 1.58
C LEU A 147 4.56 3.46 1.75
N ALA A 148 5.16 4.56 1.28
CA ALA A 148 6.54 4.88 1.60
C ALA A 148 6.71 5.01 3.12
N ALA A 149 5.88 5.82 3.78
CA ALA A 149 5.91 5.98 5.24
C ALA A 149 5.64 4.66 5.99
N ALA A 150 4.78 3.78 5.45
CA ALA A 150 4.55 2.46 6.02
C ALA A 150 5.80 1.58 6.07
N LYS A 151 6.77 1.85 5.20
CA LYS A 151 8.03 1.10 5.10
C LYS A 151 9.17 1.81 5.80
N PHE A 152 9.39 3.09 5.53
CA PHE A 152 10.54 3.78 6.08
C PHE A 152 10.36 4.17 7.56
N ALA A 153 9.16 4.55 8.01
CA ALA A 153 8.99 5.00 9.39
C ALA A 153 9.32 3.91 10.43
N PRO A 154 8.77 2.67 10.34
CA PRO A 154 9.18 1.59 11.24
C PRO A 154 10.65 1.20 11.09
N ALA A 155 11.21 1.24 9.88
CA ALA A 155 12.62 0.91 9.64
C ALA A 155 13.55 1.94 10.30
N LEU A 156 13.26 3.23 10.15
CA LEU A 156 14.02 4.31 10.79
C LEU A 156 13.89 4.27 12.31
N ALA A 157 12.68 4.07 12.84
CA ALA A 157 12.44 3.93 14.30
C ALA A 157 13.22 2.76 14.90
N ALA A 158 13.33 1.65 14.16
CA ALA A 158 14.14 0.49 14.54
C ALA A 158 15.66 0.75 14.48
N GLY A 159 16.09 1.90 13.95
CA GLY A 159 17.51 2.27 13.80
C GLY A 159 18.17 1.72 12.52
N ASN A 160 17.39 1.38 11.51
CA ASN A 160 17.90 1.04 10.17
C ASN A 160 18.02 2.30 9.30
N THR A 161 18.81 2.24 8.24
CA THR A 161 18.80 3.20 7.15
C THR A 161 17.94 2.67 6.00
N VAL A 162 17.44 3.55 5.12
CA VAL A 162 16.48 3.17 4.08
C VAL A 162 16.89 3.71 2.72
N VAL A 163 16.90 2.84 1.72
CA VAL A 163 16.91 3.21 0.31
C VAL A 163 15.49 3.00 -0.23
N LEU A 164 14.80 4.10 -0.53
CA LEU A 164 13.40 4.13 -0.95
C LEU A 164 13.31 4.28 -2.47
N LYS A 165 12.66 3.32 -3.12
CA LYS A 165 12.39 3.36 -4.57
C LYS A 165 10.89 3.46 -4.83
N PRO A 166 10.37 4.62 -5.29
CA PRO A 166 9.00 4.75 -5.76
C PRO A 166 8.78 4.03 -7.10
N SER A 167 7.51 3.86 -7.44
CA SER A 167 7.12 3.46 -8.79
C SER A 167 7.54 4.52 -9.82
N PRO A 168 7.94 4.13 -11.04
CA PRO A 168 8.21 5.09 -12.12
C PRO A 168 6.96 5.83 -12.60
N PHE A 169 5.76 5.36 -12.25
CA PHE A 169 4.51 6.07 -12.56
C PHE A 169 4.21 7.24 -11.60
N THR A 170 4.75 7.21 -10.37
CA THR A 170 4.51 8.25 -9.35
C THR A 170 5.80 8.55 -8.57
N PRO A 171 6.85 9.06 -9.24
CA PRO A 171 8.13 9.31 -8.58
C PRO A 171 8.22 10.69 -7.93
N LEU A 172 7.45 11.70 -8.41
CA LEU A 172 7.69 13.11 -8.11
C LEU A 172 7.32 13.46 -6.65
N ALA A 173 6.14 13.11 -6.20
CA ALA A 173 5.71 13.36 -4.82
C ALA A 173 6.61 12.62 -3.82
N THR A 174 7.06 11.39 -4.12
CA THR A 174 7.98 10.65 -3.26
C THR A 174 9.39 11.28 -3.26
N ARG A 175 9.86 11.82 -4.38
CA ARG A 175 11.12 12.58 -4.43
C ARG A 175 11.02 13.88 -3.62
N MET A 176 9.91 14.59 -3.76
CA MET A 176 9.63 15.79 -2.95
C MET A 176 9.62 15.45 -1.46
N LEU A 177 8.92 14.37 -1.06
CA LEU A 177 8.95 13.85 0.31
C LEU A 177 10.40 13.56 0.76
N GLY A 178 11.22 12.92 -0.08
CA GLY A 178 12.64 12.67 0.20
C GLY A 178 13.43 13.95 0.45
N SER A 179 13.19 14.99 -0.33
CA SER A 179 13.83 16.31 -0.16
C SER A 179 13.42 17.01 1.14
N VAL A 180 12.13 16.93 1.48
CA VAL A 180 11.60 17.45 2.75
C VAL A 180 12.24 16.74 3.94
N LEU A 181 12.35 15.43 3.89
CA LEU A 181 12.94 14.60 4.94
C LEU A 181 14.45 14.79 5.07
N ALA A 182 15.16 15.00 3.96
CA ALA A 182 16.60 15.25 3.96
C ALA A 182 16.99 16.58 4.64
N ALA A 183 16.05 17.51 4.81
CA ALA A 183 16.30 18.76 5.53
C ALA A 183 16.35 18.57 7.06
N VAL A 184 15.81 17.47 7.59
CA VAL A 184 15.63 17.25 9.04
C VAL A 184 16.19 15.91 9.53
N LEU A 185 16.41 14.95 8.64
CA LEU A 185 17.10 13.69 8.97
C LEU A 185 18.61 13.82 8.76
N PRO A 186 19.44 13.08 9.50
CA PRO A 186 20.87 12.99 9.19
C PRO A 186 21.10 12.46 7.78
N GLU A 187 22.21 12.89 7.16
CA GLU A 187 22.59 12.52 5.81
C GLU A 187 22.61 11.00 5.62
N ASP A 188 22.14 10.52 4.47
CA ASP A 188 22.09 9.12 4.04
C ASP A 188 21.28 8.15 4.96
N VAL A 189 20.55 8.67 5.95
CA VAL A 189 19.63 7.86 6.77
C VAL A 189 18.40 7.41 5.95
N LEU A 190 17.91 8.28 5.06
CA LEU A 190 16.89 7.97 4.06
C LEU A 190 17.31 8.55 2.72
N THR A 191 17.45 7.69 1.71
CA THR A 191 17.77 8.10 0.32
C THR A 191 16.68 7.63 -0.62
N VAL A 192 16.13 8.53 -1.43
CA VAL A 192 15.17 8.19 -2.50
C VAL A 192 15.94 8.00 -3.80
N VAL A 193 15.75 6.85 -4.44
CA VAL A 193 16.30 6.52 -5.76
C VAL A 193 15.14 6.33 -6.75
N THR A 194 15.27 6.94 -7.94
CA THR A 194 14.27 6.83 -9.00
C THR A 194 14.86 6.19 -10.24
N GLY A 195 14.08 5.41 -10.93
CA GLY A 195 14.49 4.73 -12.17
C GLY A 195 13.51 3.64 -12.55
N ARG A 196 13.60 3.24 -13.81
CA ARG A 196 12.85 2.12 -14.38
C ARG A 196 13.60 0.81 -14.10
N GLU A 197 13.08 -0.31 -14.61
CA GLU A 197 13.85 -1.57 -14.54
C GLU A 197 15.13 -1.44 -15.39
N PRO A 198 16.25 -2.04 -14.92
CA PRO A 198 16.37 -3.02 -13.84
C PRO A 198 16.77 -2.47 -12.46
N LEU A 199 16.60 -1.17 -12.16
CA LEU A 199 17.04 -0.56 -10.88
C LEU A 199 16.41 -1.27 -9.65
N GLY A 200 15.12 -1.63 -9.73
CA GLY A 200 14.42 -2.33 -8.64
C GLY A 200 15.01 -3.71 -8.38
N ALA A 201 15.24 -4.48 -9.42
CA ALA A 201 15.84 -5.81 -9.32
C ALA A 201 17.27 -5.76 -8.73
N ARG A 202 18.09 -4.78 -9.14
CA ARG A 202 19.44 -4.57 -8.61
C ARG A 202 19.41 -4.18 -7.13
N LEU A 203 18.49 -3.29 -6.73
CA LEU A 203 18.37 -2.88 -5.33
C LEU A 203 18.03 -4.08 -4.41
N VAL A 204 17.10 -4.92 -4.81
CA VAL A 204 16.68 -6.10 -4.03
C VAL A 204 17.78 -7.15 -3.92
N SER A 205 18.56 -7.35 -4.98
CA SER A 205 19.62 -8.37 -5.02
C SER A 205 20.95 -7.89 -4.42
N HIS A 206 21.05 -6.63 -4.01
CA HIS A 206 22.32 -6.06 -3.53
C HIS A 206 22.73 -6.67 -2.18
N PRO A 207 23.99 -7.16 -2.02
CA PRO A 207 24.42 -7.86 -0.82
C PRO A 207 24.49 -6.98 0.45
N GLY A 208 24.53 -5.66 0.30
CA GLY A 208 24.48 -4.68 1.40
C GLY A 208 23.08 -4.50 1.98
N ILE A 209 22.02 -4.96 1.31
CA ILE A 209 20.64 -4.89 1.81
C ILE A 209 20.37 -6.04 2.76
N ARG A 210 19.78 -5.75 3.93
CA ARG A 210 19.48 -6.72 4.99
C ARG A 210 18.00 -7.01 5.16
N HIS A 211 17.14 -6.12 4.67
CA HIS A 211 15.70 -6.29 4.66
C HIS A 211 15.13 -5.64 3.40
N VAL A 212 14.24 -6.34 2.73
CA VAL A 212 13.45 -5.83 1.61
C VAL A 212 12.01 -5.70 2.06
N THR A 213 11.47 -4.50 2.04
CA THR A 213 10.04 -4.25 2.28
C THR A 213 9.41 -3.76 0.98
N PHE A 214 8.51 -4.57 0.44
CA PHE A 214 7.92 -4.38 -0.89
C PHE A 214 6.40 -4.33 -0.80
N THR A 215 5.78 -3.44 -1.57
CA THR A 215 4.35 -3.48 -1.89
C THR A 215 4.18 -3.43 -3.40
N GLY A 216 3.36 -4.32 -3.95
CA GLY A 216 3.11 -4.38 -5.39
C GLY A 216 2.37 -5.65 -5.82
N SER A 217 2.52 -6.05 -7.10
CA SER A 217 1.86 -7.24 -7.62
C SER A 217 2.41 -8.55 -7.05
N VAL A 218 1.58 -9.59 -7.01
CA VAL A 218 1.98 -10.95 -6.59
C VAL A 218 3.17 -11.46 -7.42
N SER A 219 3.14 -11.25 -8.73
CA SER A 219 4.22 -11.70 -9.63
C SER A 219 5.55 -11.04 -9.31
N THR A 220 5.56 -9.73 -9.07
CA THR A 220 6.76 -8.99 -8.67
C THR A 220 7.20 -9.36 -7.26
N GLY A 221 6.27 -9.56 -6.31
CA GLY A 221 6.58 -10.01 -4.96
C GLY A 221 7.30 -11.36 -4.94
N ARG A 222 6.86 -12.31 -5.77
CA ARG A 222 7.56 -13.59 -5.95
C ARG A 222 8.97 -13.43 -6.52
N ALA A 223 9.18 -12.50 -7.46
CA ALA A 223 10.50 -12.20 -7.99
C ALA A 223 11.41 -11.56 -6.93
N VAL A 224 10.88 -10.62 -6.14
CA VAL A 224 11.56 -10.00 -5.00
C VAL A 224 11.99 -11.05 -3.96
N ALA A 225 11.10 -11.97 -3.58
CA ALA A 225 11.43 -13.04 -2.64
C ALA A 225 12.58 -13.92 -3.13
N ARG A 226 12.55 -14.30 -4.41
CA ARG A 226 13.64 -15.10 -5.02
C ARG A 226 14.97 -14.34 -5.02
N ALA A 227 14.96 -13.07 -5.37
CA ALA A 227 16.17 -12.24 -5.42
C ALA A 227 16.77 -12.02 -4.02
N ALA A 228 15.94 -11.73 -3.02
CA ALA A 228 16.36 -11.53 -1.63
C ALA A 228 16.94 -12.80 -0.99
N ALA A 229 16.51 -13.98 -1.41
CA ALA A 229 17.02 -15.26 -0.90
C ALA A 229 18.53 -15.44 -1.17
N ALA A 230 19.07 -14.88 -2.24
CA ALA A 230 20.50 -14.97 -2.58
C ALA A 230 21.41 -14.34 -1.51
N SER A 231 20.97 -13.27 -0.85
CA SER A 231 21.68 -12.57 0.23
C SER A 231 21.20 -12.91 1.64
N LEU A 232 20.21 -13.82 1.76
CA LEU A 232 19.48 -14.14 3.00
C LEU A 232 18.87 -12.87 3.65
N ALA A 233 18.52 -11.88 2.84
CA ALA A 233 17.82 -10.69 3.30
C ALA A 233 16.40 -11.08 3.76
N ARG A 234 15.93 -10.46 4.83
CA ARG A 234 14.53 -10.60 5.25
C ARG A 234 13.61 -9.96 4.23
N VAL A 235 12.38 -10.44 4.14
CA VAL A 235 11.35 -9.83 3.30
C VAL A 235 10.10 -9.54 4.10
N THR A 236 9.47 -8.39 3.80
CA THR A 236 8.08 -8.09 4.13
C THR A 236 7.40 -7.72 2.83
N LEU A 237 6.45 -8.54 2.40
CA LEU A 237 5.77 -8.43 1.11
C LEU A 237 4.30 -8.16 1.37
N GLU A 238 3.83 -7.00 0.93
CA GLU A 238 2.42 -6.63 0.90
C GLU A 238 1.98 -6.63 -0.56
N LEU A 239 1.17 -7.60 -0.94
CA LEU A 239 0.87 -7.89 -2.34
C LEU A 239 -0.59 -7.58 -2.69
N GLY A 240 -1.04 -8.02 -3.85
CA GLY A 240 -2.40 -7.81 -4.29
C GLY A 240 -3.44 -8.49 -3.39
N GLY A 241 -4.66 -8.00 -3.44
CA GLY A 241 -5.82 -8.59 -2.80
C GLY A 241 -6.97 -8.73 -3.78
N ASN A 242 -7.93 -9.57 -3.43
CA ASN A 242 -9.19 -9.74 -4.16
C ASN A 242 -10.31 -9.87 -3.13
N ASP A 243 -10.44 -8.82 -2.30
CA ASP A 243 -11.24 -8.86 -1.09
C ASP A 243 -12.72 -9.10 -1.38
N ALA A 244 -13.30 -10.00 -0.59
CA ALA A 244 -14.72 -10.31 -0.62
C ALA A 244 -15.49 -9.46 0.38
N ALA A 245 -16.65 -8.92 -0.02
CA ALA A 245 -17.68 -8.46 0.91
C ALA A 245 -18.85 -9.44 0.86
N VAL A 246 -19.28 -9.95 2.02
CA VAL A 246 -20.41 -10.85 2.17
C VAL A 246 -21.53 -10.11 2.88
N LEU A 247 -22.65 -9.90 2.20
CA LEU A 247 -23.87 -9.33 2.81
C LEU A 247 -24.69 -10.43 3.45
N LEU A 248 -25.10 -10.24 4.71
CA LEU A 248 -26.06 -11.12 5.35
C LEU A 248 -27.48 -10.78 4.92
N ASP A 249 -28.41 -11.66 5.25
CA ASP A 249 -29.79 -11.51 4.82
C ASP A 249 -30.60 -10.49 5.61
N ASP A 250 -30.09 -10.02 6.74
CA ASP A 250 -30.70 -9.00 7.58
C ASP A 250 -30.21 -7.57 7.31
N VAL A 251 -29.34 -7.38 6.30
CA VAL A 251 -28.74 -6.08 5.99
C VAL A 251 -29.78 -5.08 5.48
N ASP A 252 -29.61 -3.83 5.90
CA ASP A 252 -30.37 -2.68 5.39
C ASP A 252 -29.64 -2.06 4.20
N VAL A 253 -30.16 -2.30 3.00
CA VAL A 253 -29.54 -1.88 1.72
C VAL A 253 -29.32 -0.38 1.64
N GLU A 254 -30.31 0.44 2.04
CA GLU A 254 -30.23 1.89 1.93
C GLU A 254 -29.11 2.47 2.82
N ARG A 255 -28.90 1.87 4.00
CA ARG A 255 -27.89 2.31 4.96
C ARG A 255 -26.46 1.95 4.57
N ILE A 256 -26.26 0.90 3.76
CA ILE A 256 -24.92 0.38 3.45
C ILE A 256 -24.45 0.69 2.04
N ALA A 257 -25.37 0.99 1.10
CA ALA A 257 -25.04 1.10 -0.33
C ALA A 257 -23.91 2.10 -0.63
N ASP A 258 -23.95 3.30 -0.06
CA ASP A 258 -22.89 4.31 -0.28
C ASP A 258 -21.55 3.86 0.32
N ARG A 259 -21.55 3.25 1.51
CA ARG A 259 -20.32 2.71 2.13
C ARG A 259 -19.73 1.56 1.31
N LEU A 260 -20.55 0.67 0.77
CA LEU A 260 -20.14 -0.42 -0.12
C LEU A 260 -19.58 0.14 -1.43
N PHE A 261 -20.21 1.18 -1.99
CA PHE A 261 -19.70 1.85 -3.17
C PHE A 261 -18.29 2.38 -2.94
N TRP A 262 -18.07 3.12 -1.87
CA TRP A 262 -16.73 3.66 -1.56
C TRP A 262 -15.72 2.60 -1.14
N ALA A 263 -16.15 1.51 -0.55
CA ALA A 263 -15.29 0.35 -0.27
C ALA A 263 -14.72 -0.30 -1.53
N ALA A 264 -15.48 -0.25 -2.65
CA ALA A 264 -15.06 -0.80 -3.93
C ALA A 264 -14.36 0.22 -4.84
N PHE A 265 -14.84 1.47 -4.89
CA PHE A 265 -14.48 2.42 -5.96
C PHE A 265 -13.52 3.54 -5.54
N ARG A 266 -13.25 3.74 -4.25
CA ARG A 266 -12.28 4.72 -3.79
C ARG A 266 -10.96 4.60 -4.55
N ASN A 267 -10.29 5.74 -4.85
CA ASN A 267 -9.10 5.81 -5.70
C ASN A 267 -9.28 5.07 -7.04
N CYS A 268 -10.49 5.14 -7.63
CA CYS A 268 -10.84 4.42 -8.85
C CYS A 268 -10.66 2.89 -8.74
N GLY A 269 -10.93 2.29 -7.56
CA GLY A 269 -10.73 0.87 -7.28
C GLY A 269 -9.26 0.41 -7.20
N GLN A 270 -8.32 1.33 -7.27
CA GLN A 270 -6.87 1.06 -7.26
C GLN A 270 -6.34 0.91 -5.84
N VAL A 271 -6.98 0.04 -5.06
CA VAL A 271 -6.66 -0.25 -3.66
C VAL A 271 -6.49 -1.76 -3.49
N CYS A 272 -5.37 -2.18 -2.91
CA CYS A 272 -5.09 -3.62 -2.71
C CYS A 272 -6.20 -4.32 -1.91
N MET A 273 -6.71 -3.64 -0.87
CA MET A 273 -7.79 -4.10 0.00
C MET A 273 -9.15 -3.46 -0.34
N ALA A 274 -9.45 -3.08 -1.59
CA ALA A 274 -10.81 -2.70 -1.97
C ALA A 274 -11.72 -3.92 -2.04
N VAL A 275 -13.02 -3.74 -1.85
CA VAL A 275 -14.01 -4.76 -2.21
C VAL A 275 -13.94 -5.01 -3.70
N LYS A 276 -13.56 -6.20 -4.10
CA LYS A 276 -13.42 -6.61 -5.50
C LYS A 276 -14.42 -7.69 -5.91
N ARG A 277 -15.10 -8.31 -4.93
CA ARG A 277 -16.15 -9.32 -5.10
C ARG A 277 -17.22 -9.08 -4.07
N LEU A 278 -18.44 -8.83 -4.50
CA LEU A 278 -19.58 -8.59 -3.60
C LEU A 278 -20.54 -9.77 -3.66
N TYR A 279 -20.64 -10.53 -2.58
CA TYR A 279 -21.55 -11.66 -2.42
C TYR A 279 -22.83 -11.21 -1.74
N VAL A 280 -23.99 -11.46 -2.37
CA VAL A 280 -25.28 -10.92 -1.96
C VAL A 280 -26.34 -12.05 -1.93
N PRO A 281 -27.16 -12.17 -0.86
CA PRO A 281 -28.29 -13.10 -0.88
C PRO A 281 -29.17 -12.87 -2.10
N VAL A 282 -29.61 -13.94 -2.77
CA VAL A 282 -30.43 -13.85 -3.99
C VAL A 282 -31.60 -12.87 -3.82
N ARG A 283 -32.27 -12.84 -2.66
CA ARG A 283 -33.41 -11.97 -2.40
C ARG A 283 -33.11 -10.47 -2.33
N LEU A 284 -31.86 -10.09 -2.02
CA LEU A 284 -31.40 -8.69 -1.92
C LEU A 284 -30.61 -8.25 -3.18
N HIS A 285 -30.33 -9.19 -4.09
CA HIS A 285 -29.41 -8.94 -5.20
C HIS A 285 -29.90 -7.80 -6.12
N ALA A 286 -31.19 -7.76 -6.44
CA ALA A 286 -31.73 -6.71 -7.32
C ALA A 286 -31.62 -5.31 -6.68
N ASP A 287 -31.96 -5.19 -5.39
CA ASP A 287 -31.93 -3.92 -4.66
C ASP A 287 -30.51 -3.38 -4.49
N ILE A 288 -29.55 -4.24 -4.15
CA ILE A 288 -28.13 -3.87 -4.05
C ILE A 288 -27.56 -3.45 -5.41
N VAL A 289 -27.86 -4.19 -6.47
CA VAL A 289 -27.43 -3.86 -7.83
C VAL A 289 -27.96 -2.50 -8.26
N GLU A 290 -29.27 -2.25 -8.04
CA GLU A 290 -29.88 -0.96 -8.37
C GLU A 290 -29.25 0.20 -7.60
N ALA A 291 -29.08 0.05 -6.28
CA ALA A 291 -28.46 1.09 -5.43
C ALA A 291 -27.02 1.41 -5.85
N LEU A 292 -26.18 0.39 -6.09
CA LEU A 292 -24.80 0.57 -6.53
C LEU A 292 -24.72 1.14 -7.95
N ALA A 293 -25.59 0.67 -8.85
CA ALA A 293 -25.65 1.17 -10.24
C ALA A 293 -26.08 2.64 -10.29
N GLN A 294 -27.04 3.05 -9.45
CA GLN A 294 -27.46 4.44 -9.34
C GLN A 294 -26.34 5.33 -8.83
N ARG A 295 -25.60 4.89 -7.79
CA ARG A 295 -24.43 5.65 -7.28
C ARG A 295 -23.31 5.72 -8.32
N ALA A 296 -23.05 4.65 -9.06
CA ALA A 296 -22.05 4.62 -10.13
C ALA A 296 -22.38 5.59 -11.29
N LYS A 297 -23.67 5.82 -11.59
CA LYS A 297 -24.11 6.78 -12.61
C LYS A 297 -24.02 8.23 -12.16
N THR A 298 -24.06 8.49 -10.84
CA THR A 298 -24.13 9.86 -10.30
C THR A 298 -22.81 10.37 -9.74
N VAL A 299 -21.82 9.50 -9.52
CA VAL A 299 -20.50 9.91 -9.02
C VAL A 299 -19.78 10.77 -10.05
N ALA A 300 -19.22 11.89 -9.60
CA ALA A 300 -18.49 12.81 -10.46
C ALA A 300 -17.10 12.26 -10.79
N VAL A 301 -16.91 11.81 -12.02
CA VAL A 301 -15.62 11.33 -12.55
C VAL A 301 -14.94 12.47 -13.32
N GLY A 302 -13.69 12.77 -12.99
CA GLY A 302 -12.97 13.89 -13.63
C GLY A 302 -11.51 14.02 -13.22
N PRO A 303 -10.82 15.09 -13.65
CA PRO A 303 -9.46 15.40 -13.24
C PRO A 303 -9.37 15.62 -11.72
N GLY A 304 -8.39 15.00 -11.06
CA GLY A 304 -8.30 15.06 -9.60
C GLY A 304 -8.05 16.45 -8.97
N LEU A 305 -7.58 17.41 -9.77
CA LEU A 305 -7.42 18.82 -9.33
C LEU A 305 -8.72 19.62 -9.40
N ASP A 306 -9.75 19.13 -10.07
CA ASP A 306 -11.08 19.74 -10.05
C ASP A 306 -11.77 19.43 -8.71
N PRO A 307 -12.19 20.45 -7.94
CA PRO A 307 -12.82 20.24 -6.64
C PRO A 307 -14.18 19.52 -6.70
N ALA A 308 -14.82 19.45 -7.86
CA ALA A 308 -16.06 18.71 -8.08
C ALA A 308 -15.82 17.19 -8.29
N THR A 309 -14.58 16.78 -8.56
CA THR A 309 -14.25 15.38 -8.83
C THR A 309 -14.32 14.53 -7.57
N GLU A 310 -15.09 13.45 -7.63
CA GLU A 310 -15.16 12.40 -6.59
C GLU A 310 -14.29 11.19 -6.93
N LEU A 311 -14.16 10.84 -8.23
CA LEU A 311 -13.30 9.76 -8.72
C LEU A 311 -12.37 10.26 -9.82
N GLY A 312 -11.07 10.01 -9.65
CA GLY A 312 -10.06 10.30 -10.66
C GLY A 312 -9.94 9.21 -11.73
N PRO A 313 -8.97 9.36 -12.66
CA PRO A 313 -8.66 8.34 -13.67
C PRO A 313 -7.94 7.13 -13.07
N LEU A 314 -7.79 6.07 -13.85
CA LEU A 314 -6.74 5.07 -13.65
C LEU A 314 -5.36 5.72 -13.84
N ASN A 315 -4.37 5.25 -13.11
CA ASN A 315 -3.07 5.95 -13.07
C ASN A 315 -2.26 5.83 -14.38
N ASN A 316 -2.37 4.73 -15.09
CA ASN A 316 -1.50 4.47 -16.24
C ASN A 316 -2.18 3.68 -17.36
N ALA A 317 -1.68 3.82 -18.59
CA ALA A 317 -2.24 3.17 -19.76
C ALA A 317 -2.26 1.63 -19.68
N PRO A 318 -1.22 0.92 -19.18
CA PRO A 318 -1.29 -0.52 -18.98
C PRO A 318 -2.40 -0.96 -18.04
N GLN A 319 -2.68 -0.20 -16.98
CA GLN A 319 -3.76 -0.51 -16.04
C GLN A 319 -5.14 -0.27 -16.67
N LEU A 320 -5.30 0.81 -17.45
CA LEU A 320 -6.52 1.05 -18.21
C LEU A 320 -6.80 -0.12 -19.18
N ALA A 321 -5.80 -0.50 -19.98
CA ALA A 321 -5.94 -1.62 -20.92
C ALA A 321 -6.30 -2.94 -20.23
N ARG A 322 -5.75 -3.20 -19.04
CA ARG A 322 -6.09 -4.37 -18.22
C ARG A 322 -7.56 -4.35 -17.77
N VAL A 323 -8.03 -3.21 -17.28
CA VAL A 323 -9.43 -3.05 -16.82
C VAL A 323 -10.40 -3.19 -17.98
N GLU A 324 -10.10 -2.58 -19.12
CA GLU A 324 -10.88 -2.72 -20.37
C GLU A 324 -10.98 -4.18 -20.79
N GLU A 325 -9.86 -4.90 -20.82
CA GLU A 325 -9.84 -6.31 -21.26
C GLU A 325 -10.62 -7.22 -20.29
N LEU A 326 -10.45 -7.05 -18.98
CA LEU A 326 -11.20 -7.83 -17.98
C LEU A 326 -12.71 -7.60 -18.12
N THR A 327 -13.13 -6.34 -18.30
CA THR A 327 -14.54 -5.98 -18.45
C THR A 327 -15.10 -6.52 -19.76
N ARG A 328 -14.39 -6.34 -20.87
CA ARG A 328 -14.78 -6.84 -22.19
C ARG A 328 -14.95 -8.36 -22.20
N ARG A 329 -14.04 -9.10 -21.56
CA ARG A 329 -14.15 -10.57 -21.43
C ARG A 329 -15.38 -10.96 -20.65
N ALA A 330 -15.59 -10.36 -19.46
CA ALA A 330 -16.76 -10.65 -18.66
C ALA A 330 -18.07 -10.44 -19.43
N LEU A 331 -18.18 -9.33 -20.20
CA LEU A 331 -19.33 -9.04 -21.03
C LEU A 331 -19.49 -10.06 -22.20
N ALA A 332 -18.38 -10.47 -22.82
CA ALA A 332 -18.41 -11.50 -23.88
C ALA A 332 -18.82 -12.88 -23.34
N ASP A 333 -18.49 -13.18 -22.08
CA ASP A 333 -18.84 -14.41 -21.38
C ASP A 333 -20.30 -14.38 -20.81
N GLY A 334 -21.09 -13.35 -21.14
CA GLY A 334 -22.52 -13.25 -20.83
C GLY A 334 -22.86 -12.40 -19.62
N ALA A 335 -21.88 -11.77 -18.95
CA ALA A 335 -22.16 -10.79 -17.92
C ALA A 335 -22.84 -9.54 -18.51
N ARG A 336 -23.53 -8.79 -17.65
CA ARG A 336 -24.17 -7.51 -18.01
C ARG A 336 -23.66 -6.40 -17.09
N ALA A 337 -23.33 -5.25 -17.65
CA ALA A 337 -23.07 -4.04 -16.89
C ALA A 337 -24.41 -3.39 -16.47
N ALA A 338 -24.68 -3.34 -15.17
CA ALA A 338 -25.80 -2.57 -14.62
C ALA A 338 -25.49 -1.05 -14.61
N ALA A 339 -24.18 -0.72 -14.54
CA ALA A 339 -23.64 0.63 -14.77
C ALA A 339 -22.24 0.52 -15.36
N GLY A 340 -21.79 1.53 -16.09
CA GLY A 340 -20.44 1.63 -16.67
C GLY A 340 -20.17 0.58 -17.75
N GLY A 341 -19.02 -0.07 -17.69
CA GLY A 341 -18.60 -1.11 -18.63
C GLY A 341 -17.76 -0.60 -19.79
N HIS A 342 -17.32 0.66 -19.77
CA HIS A 342 -16.61 1.28 -20.87
C HIS A 342 -15.63 2.35 -20.42
N ARG A 343 -14.61 2.59 -21.24
CA ARG A 343 -13.76 3.76 -21.15
C ARG A 343 -14.58 5.01 -21.47
N GLN A 344 -14.34 6.11 -20.74
CA GLN A 344 -14.96 7.39 -21.07
C GLN A 344 -14.25 8.03 -22.26
N ASP A 345 -15.03 8.77 -23.08
CA ASP A 345 -14.50 9.50 -24.21
C ASP A 345 -13.61 10.67 -23.77
N GLY A 346 -12.61 11.00 -24.57
CA GLY A 346 -11.71 12.10 -24.30
C GLY A 346 -10.29 11.69 -23.89
N PRO A 347 -9.46 12.65 -23.49
CA PRO A 347 -8.09 12.39 -23.05
C PRO A 347 -8.03 11.71 -21.70
N GLY A 348 -6.85 11.17 -21.35
CA GLY A 348 -6.59 10.54 -20.05
C GLY A 348 -7.08 9.09 -19.95
N TYR A 349 -7.00 8.56 -18.73
CA TYR A 349 -7.21 7.14 -18.47
C TYR A 349 -8.50 6.89 -17.68
N PHE A 350 -9.59 7.56 -18.09
CA PHE A 350 -10.89 7.46 -17.43
C PHE A 350 -11.66 6.20 -17.84
N PHE A 351 -12.15 5.49 -16.83
CA PHE A 351 -13.02 4.33 -16.99
C PHE A 351 -14.26 4.50 -16.11
N ALA A 352 -15.44 4.26 -16.66
CA ALA A 352 -16.69 4.43 -15.92
C ALA A 352 -16.79 3.43 -14.76
N PRO A 353 -17.19 3.85 -13.54
CA PRO A 353 -17.46 2.93 -12.44
C PRO A 353 -18.46 1.87 -12.87
N THR A 354 -18.07 0.60 -12.74
CA THR A 354 -18.72 -0.52 -13.40
C THR A 354 -19.25 -1.52 -12.39
N VAL A 355 -20.55 -1.77 -12.44
CA VAL A 355 -21.22 -2.82 -11.66
C VAL A 355 -21.62 -3.95 -12.62
N LEU A 356 -20.98 -5.12 -12.43
CA LEU A 356 -21.24 -6.30 -13.28
C LEU A 356 -22.16 -7.29 -12.56
N VAL A 357 -23.12 -7.86 -13.31
CA VAL A 357 -24.04 -8.90 -12.87
C VAL A 357 -24.06 -10.09 -13.83
N GLY A 358 -24.44 -11.26 -13.34
CA GLY A 358 -24.45 -12.48 -14.14
C GLY A 358 -23.05 -12.95 -14.54
N VAL A 359 -22.04 -12.57 -13.78
CA VAL A 359 -20.64 -12.94 -14.03
C VAL A 359 -20.42 -14.40 -13.64
N PRO A 360 -19.85 -15.24 -14.52
CA PRO A 360 -19.45 -16.60 -14.14
C PRO A 360 -18.46 -16.61 -12.99
N PRO A 361 -18.56 -17.54 -12.01
CA PRO A 361 -17.66 -17.57 -10.83
C PRO A 361 -16.17 -17.76 -11.17
N ASP A 362 -15.88 -18.42 -12.28
CA ASP A 362 -14.52 -18.67 -12.79
C ASP A 362 -13.99 -17.56 -13.70
N SER A 363 -14.78 -16.52 -13.94
CA SER A 363 -14.36 -15.37 -14.76
C SER A 363 -13.12 -14.70 -14.18
N PRO A 364 -12.15 -14.27 -15.03
CA PRO A 364 -10.96 -13.56 -14.57
C PRO A 364 -11.24 -12.27 -13.77
N VAL A 365 -12.41 -11.64 -13.96
CA VAL A 365 -12.82 -10.46 -13.19
C VAL A 365 -13.26 -10.82 -11.76
N VAL A 366 -13.56 -12.11 -11.50
CA VAL A 366 -13.89 -12.63 -10.15
C VAL A 366 -12.68 -13.27 -9.50
N THR A 367 -11.93 -14.10 -10.25
CA THR A 367 -10.81 -14.89 -9.70
C THR A 367 -9.50 -14.11 -9.59
N GLY A 368 -9.36 -12.98 -10.31
CA GLY A 368 -8.18 -12.14 -10.36
C GLY A 368 -8.41 -10.74 -9.79
N GLU A 369 -7.35 -10.08 -9.40
CA GLU A 369 -7.38 -8.68 -8.97
C GLU A 369 -7.60 -7.75 -10.17
N GLN A 370 -8.68 -6.97 -10.20
CA GLN A 370 -8.97 -6.01 -11.26
C GLN A 370 -8.11 -4.75 -11.10
N PHE A 371 -7.97 -4.29 -9.88
CA PHE A 371 -7.27 -3.06 -9.48
C PHE A 371 -7.76 -1.82 -10.25
N GLY A 372 -9.08 -1.72 -10.38
CA GLY A 372 -9.77 -0.68 -11.13
C GLY A 372 -11.26 -0.62 -10.77
N PRO A 373 -12.04 0.29 -11.39
CA PRO A 373 -13.41 0.59 -10.96
C PRO A 373 -14.42 -0.42 -11.52
N VAL A 374 -14.22 -1.71 -11.23
CA VAL A 374 -15.08 -2.80 -11.70
C VAL A 374 -15.43 -3.72 -10.55
N LEU A 375 -16.72 -3.85 -10.23
CA LEU A 375 -17.24 -4.66 -9.14
C LEU A 375 -18.22 -5.72 -9.66
N PRO A 376 -17.88 -7.02 -9.65
CA PRO A 376 -18.84 -8.10 -9.85
C PRO A 376 -19.71 -8.26 -8.59
N VAL A 377 -21.02 -8.29 -8.77
CA VAL A 377 -22.05 -8.57 -7.76
C VAL A 377 -22.58 -9.98 -7.97
N LEU A 378 -22.31 -10.86 -7.02
CA LEU A 378 -22.47 -12.30 -7.14
C LEU A 378 -23.60 -12.77 -6.19
N PRO A 379 -24.70 -13.32 -6.73
CA PRO A 379 -25.77 -13.84 -5.88
C PRO A 379 -25.36 -15.18 -5.22
N TYR A 380 -25.76 -15.41 -4.00
CA TYR A 380 -25.60 -16.68 -3.29
C TYR A 380 -26.92 -17.17 -2.70
N ARG A 381 -27.07 -18.49 -2.51
CA ARG A 381 -28.27 -19.12 -1.91
C ARG A 381 -28.07 -19.54 -0.46
N SER A 382 -26.85 -19.94 -0.09
CA SER A 382 -26.50 -20.26 1.29
C SER A 382 -25.24 -19.51 1.71
N LEU A 383 -25.10 -19.24 3.00
CA LEU A 383 -23.91 -18.56 3.53
C LEU A 383 -22.65 -19.40 3.31
N ASP A 384 -22.75 -20.74 3.37
CA ASP A 384 -21.63 -21.64 3.12
C ASP A 384 -21.12 -21.50 1.68
N GLU A 385 -22.02 -21.38 0.68
CA GLU A 385 -21.67 -21.07 -0.73
C GLU A 385 -20.89 -19.76 -0.83
N ALA A 386 -21.33 -18.70 -0.13
CA ALA A 386 -20.65 -17.41 -0.14
C ALA A 386 -19.27 -17.47 0.50
N LEU A 387 -19.14 -18.16 1.64
CA LEU A 387 -17.86 -18.33 2.34
C LEU A 387 -16.87 -19.18 1.56
N GLU A 388 -17.32 -20.28 0.95
CA GLU A 388 -16.49 -21.11 0.08
C GLU A 388 -15.95 -20.28 -1.10
N ALA A 389 -16.81 -19.51 -1.76
CA ALA A 389 -16.42 -18.65 -2.87
C ALA A 389 -15.53 -17.48 -2.42
N ALA A 390 -15.79 -16.87 -1.26
CA ALA A 390 -14.96 -15.80 -0.69
C ALA A 390 -13.53 -16.29 -0.42
N ASN A 391 -13.39 -17.48 0.15
CA ASN A 391 -12.12 -18.09 0.53
C ASN A 391 -11.43 -18.83 -0.61
N GLY A 392 -12.14 -19.13 -1.71
CA GLY A 392 -11.71 -20.01 -2.81
C GLY A 392 -10.70 -19.41 -3.79
N THR A 393 -10.08 -18.25 -3.48
CA THR A 393 -9.06 -17.64 -4.33
C THR A 393 -7.66 -17.77 -3.73
N GLY A 394 -6.62 -17.53 -4.54
CA GLY A 394 -5.25 -17.44 -4.08
C GLY A 394 -4.95 -16.20 -3.21
N PHE A 395 -5.91 -15.28 -3.06
CA PHE A 395 -5.75 -14.05 -2.29
C PHE A 395 -6.33 -14.20 -0.87
N GLY A 396 -5.79 -13.41 0.05
CA GLY A 396 -6.26 -13.35 1.44
C GLY A 396 -5.74 -12.08 2.12
N LEU A 397 -5.97 -10.88 1.52
CA LEU A 397 -5.54 -9.62 2.12
C LEU A 397 -6.57 -9.14 3.15
N GLY A 398 -7.81 -8.97 2.74
CA GLY A 398 -8.90 -8.58 3.58
C GLY A 398 -10.24 -9.15 3.13
N GLY A 399 -11.27 -8.88 3.95
CA GLY A 399 -12.66 -9.21 3.64
C GLY A 399 -13.61 -8.53 4.60
N SER A 400 -14.89 -8.42 4.27
CA SER A 400 -15.87 -7.83 5.16
C SER A 400 -17.21 -8.56 5.16
N VAL A 401 -17.90 -8.49 6.29
CA VAL A 401 -19.24 -9.02 6.47
C VAL A 401 -20.18 -7.89 6.89
N TRP A 402 -21.35 -7.85 6.28
CA TRP A 402 -22.32 -6.78 6.47
C TRP A 402 -23.66 -7.36 6.92
N GLY A 403 -24.17 -6.89 8.06
CA GLY A 403 -25.43 -7.33 8.66
C GLY A 403 -25.84 -6.43 9.80
N THR A 404 -27.11 -6.50 10.23
CA THR A 404 -27.61 -5.76 11.39
C THR A 404 -27.33 -6.49 12.70
N ASP A 405 -27.32 -7.82 12.68
CA ASP A 405 -26.89 -8.65 13.81
C ASP A 405 -25.35 -8.70 13.83
N LEU A 406 -24.76 -7.92 14.75
CA LEU A 406 -23.29 -7.78 14.85
C LEU A 406 -22.60 -9.07 15.30
N ASP A 407 -23.19 -9.81 16.24
CA ASP A 407 -22.61 -11.07 16.75
C ASP A 407 -22.57 -12.12 15.63
N ARG A 408 -23.63 -12.21 14.85
CA ARG A 408 -23.68 -13.07 13.68
C ARG A 408 -22.70 -12.63 12.61
N ALA A 409 -22.58 -11.34 12.34
CA ALA A 409 -21.66 -10.81 11.35
C ALA A 409 -20.20 -11.05 11.75
N GLU A 410 -19.85 -10.92 13.04
CA GLU A 410 -18.51 -11.22 13.57
C GLU A 410 -18.21 -12.72 13.46
N ALA A 411 -19.13 -13.60 13.83
CA ALA A 411 -18.97 -15.04 13.70
C ALA A 411 -18.78 -15.52 12.24
N VAL A 412 -19.34 -14.78 11.28
CA VAL A 412 -19.10 -15.02 9.85
C VAL A 412 -17.76 -14.44 9.41
N ALA A 413 -17.38 -13.27 9.91
CA ALA A 413 -16.10 -12.65 9.60
C ALA A 413 -14.91 -13.49 10.06
N ASP A 414 -15.03 -14.19 11.20
CA ASP A 414 -14.03 -15.15 11.71
C ASP A 414 -13.78 -16.35 10.77
N GLN A 415 -14.67 -16.60 9.83
CA GLN A 415 -14.53 -17.68 8.86
C GLN A 415 -13.86 -17.24 7.56
N LEU A 416 -13.55 -15.94 7.40
CA LEU A 416 -12.82 -15.44 6.25
C LEU A 416 -11.32 -15.75 6.36
N ASP A 417 -10.76 -16.40 5.35
CA ASP A 417 -9.34 -16.75 5.27
C ASP A 417 -8.51 -15.57 4.70
N CYS A 418 -8.37 -14.53 5.52
CA CYS A 418 -7.68 -13.29 5.17
C CYS A 418 -6.94 -12.68 6.37
N GLY A 419 -6.07 -11.71 6.09
CA GLY A 419 -5.27 -11.04 7.13
C GLY A 419 -6.06 -10.06 7.98
N THR A 420 -7.14 -9.46 7.44
CA THR A 420 -8.01 -8.52 8.17
C THR A 420 -9.46 -8.71 7.73
N ALA A 421 -10.35 -8.94 8.70
CA ALA A 421 -11.79 -8.97 8.48
C ALA A 421 -12.46 -7.76 9.13
N TRP A 422 -13.47 -7.21 8.48
CA TRP A 422 -14.25 -6.07 8.98
C TRP A 422 -15.73 -6.43 9.07
N VAL A 423 -16.44 -5.84 10.05
CA VAL A 423 -17.88 -5.94 10.19
C VAL A 423 -18.51 -4.57 9.92
N ASN A 424 -19.41 -4.50 8.95
CA ASN A 424 -20.14 -3.28 8.54
C ASN A 424 -19.27 -2.09 8.10
N HIS A 425 -18.01 -2.32 7.79
CA HIS A 425 -17.11 -1.35 7.13
C HIS A 425 -16.05 -2.11 6.32
N HIS A 426 -15.16 -1.40 5.63
CA HIS A 426 -14.10 -2.03 4.85
C HIS A 426 -12.92 -1.08 4.67
N ALA A 427 -11.69 -1.62 4.63
CA ALA A 427 -10.46 -0.90 4.37
C ALA A 427 -10.11 0.22 5.39
N GLU A 428 -10.63 0.16 6.60
CA GLU A 428 -10.21 1.00 7.71
C GLU A 428 -9.09 0.34 8.50
N LEU A 429 -7.98 1.06 8.66
CA LEU A 429 -6.80 0.56 9.36
C LEU A 429 -6.36 1.52 10.46
N SER A 430 -6.20 0.98 11.68
CA SER A 430 -5.51 1.65 12.77
C SER A 430 -4.00 1.58 12.56
N LEU A 431 -3.27 2.63 12.95
CA LEU A 431 -1.79 2.60 12.96
C LEU A 431 -1.23 1.57 13.95
N ALA A 432 -2.00 1.20 14.97
CA ALA A 432 -1.57 0.30 16.03
C ALA A 432 -1.82 -1.20 15.72
N GLN A 433 -2.58 -1.51 14.66
CA GLN A 433 -2.87 -2.90 14.31
C GLN A 433 -1.82 -3.50 13.37
N PRO A 434 -1.66 -4.84 13.39
CA PRO A 434 -0.90 -5.52 12.32
C PRO A 434 -1.64 -5.40 10.99
N PHE A 435 -0.87 -5.43 9.92
CA PHE A 435 -1.39 -5.57 8.56
C PHE A 435 -0.56 -6.64 7.85
N ALA A 436 -1.20 -7.70 7.40
CA ALA A 436 -0.55 -8.83 6.76
C ALA A 436 -1.53 -9.52 5.83
N GLY A 437 -1.09 -9.87 4.64
CA GLY A 437 -1.81 -10.79 3.76
C GLY A 437 -1.46 -12.23 4.07
N VAL A 438 -2.41 -13.14 3.87
CA VAL A 438 -2.19 -14.58 3.83
C VAL A 438 -2.21 -15.08 2.38
N LYS A 439 -1.91 -16.34 2.14
CA LYS A 439 -1.82 -16.93 0.79
C LYS A 439 -0.86 -16.11 -0.11
N ASP A 440 -1.30 -15.75 -1.31
CA ASP A 440 -0.53 -14.96 -2.27
C ASP A 440 -0.53 -13.44 -1.96
N SER A 441 -1.28 -12.99 -0.94
CA SER A 441 -1.39 -11.58 -0.61
C SER A 441 -0.24 -11.03 0.24
N GLY A 442 0.62 -11.88 0.80
CA GLY A 442 1.79 -11.35 1.50
C GLY A 442 2.64 -12.35 2.25
N VAL A 443 3.77 -11.85 2.75
CA VAL A 443 4.71 -12.56 3.64
C VAL A 443 5.23 -11.57 4.67
N GLY A 444 5.22 -11.94 5.94
CA GLY A 444 5.58 -11.05 7.04
C GLY A 444 4.42 -10.15 7.46
N VAL A 445 4.68 -9.24 8.38
CA VAL A 445 3.67 -8.36 8.97
C VAL A 445 4.15 -6.92 8.97
N ALA A 446 3.32 -6.02 8.47
CA ALA A 446 3.49 -4.58 8.57
C ALA A 446 2.55 -3.99 9.64
N GLY A 447 2.69 -2.68 9.91
CA GLY A 447 1.83 -1.95 10.84
C GLY A 447 2.08 -2.25 12.32
N GLY A 448 1.65 -1.36 13.17
CA GLY A 448 1.74 -1.48 14.61
C GLY A 448 3.13 -1.84 15.16
N PRO A 449 3.19 -2.41 16.35
CA PRO A 449 4.43 -2.94 16.90
C PRO A 449 5.07 -4.02 16.04
N TRP A 450 4.28 -4.82 15.32
CA TRP A 450 4.78 -5.88 14.43
C TRP A 450 5.64 -5.32 13.31
N GLY A 451 5.24 -4.18 12.71
CA GLY A 451 6.04 -3.48 11.70
C GLY A 451 7.39 -3.01 12.25
N LEU A 452 7.44 -2.54 13.52
CA LEU A 452 8.70 -2.21 14.18
C LEU A 452 9.57 -3.46 14.37
N TYR A 453 9.02 -4.53 14.96
CA TYR A 453 9.76 -5.77 15.24
C TYR A 453 10.18 -6.51 13.97
N GLY A 454 9.45 -6.39 12.86
CA GLY A 454 9.86 -6.88 11.54
C GLY A 454 11.17 -6.28 11.04
N ASN A 455 11.49 -5.06 11.50
CA ASN A 455 12.72 -4.32 11.19
C ASN A 455 13.85 -4.52 12.22
N LEU A 456 13.67 -5.44 13.17
CA LEU A 456 14.61 -5.72 14.25
C LEU A 456 15.00 -7.21 14.26
N ARG A 457 16.13 -7.52 14.87
CA ARG A 457 16.51 -8.89 15.22
C ARG A 457 16.67 -9.05 16.73
N PRO A 458 16.27 -10.20 17.31
CA PRO A 458 16.54 -10.49 18.70
C PRO A 458 18.05 -10.69 18.91
N PHE A 459 18.49 -10.32 20.10
CA PHE A 459 19.85 -10.52 20.60
C PHE A 459 19.75 -10.88 22.06
N VAL A 460 20.25 -12.04 22.43
CA VAL A 460 20.16 -12.53 23.82
C VAL A 460 21.47 -12.26 24.55
N VAL A 461 21.34 -11.70 25.75
CA VAL A 461 22.47 -11.50 26.69
C VAL A 461 22.25 -12.40 27.89
N HIS A 462 23.22 -13.25 28.16
CA HIS A 462 23.28 -14.04 29.39
C HIS A 462 24.22 -13.40 30.41
N ARG A 463 23.81 -13.33 31.67
CA ARG A 463 24.67 -12.90 32.79
C ARG A 463 24.77 -14.04 33.80
N PRO A 464 25.93 -14.22 34.44
CA PRO A 464 26.03 -15.14 35.57
C PRO A 464 25.08 -14.69 36.68
N PRO A 465 24.68 -15.59 37.59
CA PRO A 465 23.97 -15.19 38.80
C PRO A 465 24.82 -14.16 39.56
N GLU A 466 24.16 -13.22 40.25
CA GLU A 466 24.86 -12.35 41.18
C GLU A 466 25.42 -13.20 42.29
N ALA A 467 26.72 -13.02 42.60
CA ALA A 467 27.42 -13.74 43.65
C ALA A 467 26.88 -13.41 45.06
#